data_1a44ec4fcba343c96c302254a11ed0d0
#
_entry.id   1a44ec4fcba343c96c302254a11ed0d0
#
_cell.length_a   1.000
_cell.length_b   1.000
_cell.length_c   1.000
_cell.angle_alpha   90.00
_cell.angle_beta   90.00
_cell.angle_gamma   90.00
#
_symmetry.space_group_name_H-M   'P 1'
#
loop_
_entity.id
_entity.type
_entity.pdbx_description
1 polymer ?
#
loop_
_entity_poly.entity_id
_entity_poly.type
_entity_poly.pdbx_seq_one_letter_code
_entity_poly.pdbx_strand_id
1 'polypeptide(L)'
;MMQLSFWKRLLCAALTLALGVTLTACSDDDTKDDKLIPEIEVTQSLTFDCTQTQTKNLEIELNGKLNWQIKADAWIELSQTSGKGSATVAVTVPANVTSRTGTITVTATGYMGATDTGTCSVRQIKEGETNTNI
;
A
#
# COMPACT_ATOMS: atom_id res chain seq x y z
N MET A 1 -9.83 -7.95 8.95
CA MET A 1 -8.78 -8.56 8.28
C MET A 1 -7.58 -7.72 8.13
N MET A 2 -7.70 -6.56 7.60
CA MET A 2 -6.58 -5.70 7.50
C MET A 2 -5.96 -5.45 8.85
N GLN A 3 -6.78 -5.29 9.84
CA GLN A 3 -6.30 -5.07 11.18
C GLN A 3 -5.51 -6.24 11.69
N LEU A 4 -5.95 -7.42 11.36
CA LEU A 4 -5.29 -8.61 11.81
C LEU A 4 -3.87 -8.67 11.28
N SER A 5 -3.71 -8.35 10.03
CA SER A 5 -2.41 -8.35 9.41
C SER A 5 -1.51 -7.33 10.08
N PHE A 6 -2.07 -6.18 10.39
CA PHE A 6 -1.33 -5.12 11.02
C PHE A 6 -0.85 -5.55 12.39
N TRP A 7 -1.72 -6.18 13.14
CA TRP A 7 -1.36 -6.65 14.46
C TRP A 7 -0.26 -7.68 14.40
N LYS A 8 -0.35 -8.55 13.42
CA LYS A 8 0.66 -9.53 13.24
C LYS A 8 2.02 -8.90 13.05
N ARG A 9 2.06 -7.89 12.24
CA ARG A 9 3.32 -7.21 11.97
C ARG A 9 3.83 -6.52 13.21
N LEU A 10 2.94 -5.96 13.95
CA LEU A 10 3.33 -5.29 15.17
C LEU A 10 3.93 -6.26 16.16
N LEU A 11 3.30 -7.39 16.28
CA LEU A 11 3.79 -8.39 17.20
C LEU A 11 5.17 -8.87 16.79
N CYS A 12 5.33 -9.09 15.53
CA CYS A 12 6.61 -9.54 15.01
C CYS A 12 7.68 -8.50 15.28
N ALA A 13 7.33 -7.27 15.08
CA ALA A 13 8.27 -6.20 15.29
C ALA A 13 8.68 -6.13 16.75
N ALA A 14 7.71 -6.26 17.60
CA ALA A 14 8.01 -6.20 19.02
C ALA A 14 8.91 -7.36 19.42
N LEU A 15 8.60 -8.49 18.88
CA LEU A 15 9.39 -9.66 19.19
C LEU A 15 10.80 -9.48 18.70
N THR A 16 10.92 -8.96 17.52
CA THR A 16 12.21 -8.75 16.92
C THR A 16 13.03 -7.82 17.78
N LEU A 17 12.38 -6.84 18.34
CA LEU A 17 13.08 -5.90 19.17
C LEU A 17 13.69 -6.59 20.37
N ALA A 18 12.89 -7.42 20.99
CA ALA A 18 13.35 -8.13 22.15
C ALA A 18 14.58 -8.93 21.81
N LEU A 19 14.54 -9.53 20.66
CA LEU A 19 15.66 -10.32 20.24
C LEU A 19 16.75 -9.47 19.66
N GLY A 20 16.32 -8.38 19.10
CA GLY A 20 17.24 -7.53 18.43
C GLY A 20 18.42 -7.18 19.26
N VAL A 21 18.17 -7.21 20.51
CA VAL A 21 19.24 -6.92 21.38
C VAL A 21 20.38 -7.83 21.05
N THR A 22 19.98 -9.03 20.79
CA THR A 22 21.01 -9.97 20.61
C THR A 22 21.74 -9.68 19.40
N LEU A 23 21.36 -8.96 18.73
CA LEU A 23 21.88 -9.18 17.68
C LEU A 23 22.52 -8.43 16.91
N THR A 24 23.05 -7.98 17.13
CA THR A 24 24.15 -8.28 16.55
C THR A 24 23.83 -8.78 15.26
N ALA A 25 23.01 -9.53 15.22
CA ALA A 25 22.61 -10.08 14.01
C ALA A 25 22.36 -8.98 13.05
N CYS A 26 22.43 -7.83 13.50
CA CYS A 26 22.22 -6.72 12.61
C CYS A 26 23.00 -6.82 11.35
N SER A 27 24.17 -7.31 11.43
CA SER A 27 24.97 -7.36 10.22
C SER A 27 24.33 -8.30 9.23
N ASP A 28 23.60 -9.25 9.72
CA ASP A 28 22.98 -10.17 8.81
C ASP A 28 21.86 -9.49 8.08
N ASP A 29 21.25 -8.51 8.70
CA ASP A 29 20.14 -7.84 8.09
C ASP A 29 20.56 -7.16 6.80
N ASP A 30 21.72 -6.60 6.77
CA ASP A 30 22.18 -5.94 5.55
C ASP A 30 22.23 -6.91 4.41
N THR A 31 22.71 -8.10 4.69
CA THR A 31 22.84 -9.11 3.66
C THR A 31 21.46 -9.56 3.23
N LYS A 32 20.55 -9.62 4.16
CA LYS A 32 19.22 -10.08 3.86
C LYS A 32 18.50 -9.15 2.94
N ASP A 33 18.69 -7.86 3.11
CA ASP A 33 18.00 -6.90 2.26
C ASP A 33 18.31 -7.16 0.80
N ASP A 34 19.51 -7.54 0.49
CA ASP A 34 19.87 -7.78 -0.90
C ASP A 34 19.16 -8.99 -1.47
N LYS A 35 18.76 -9.90 -0.63
CA LYS A 35 18.11 -11.12 -1.10
C LYS A 35 16.67 -11.19 -0.66
N LEU A 36 16.08 -10.06 -0.43
CA LEU A 36 14.73 -10.03 0.11
C LEU A 36 13.68 -10.33 -0.95
N ILE A 37 12.77 -11.20 -0.63
CA ILE A 37 11.62 -11.47 -1.48
C ILE A 37 10.55 -10.51 -1.04
N PRO A 38 9.95 -9.75 -1.93
CA PRO A 38 9.01 -8.71 -1.52
C PRO A 38 7.75 -9.26 -0.88
N GLU A 39 7.30 -8.57 0.14
CA GLU A 39 5.98 -8.81 0.72
C GLU A 39 5.38 -7.44 0.89
N ILE A 40 4.30 -7.17 0.19
CA ILE A 40 3.72 -5.84 0.19
C ILE A 40 2.29 -5.86 0.67
N GLU A 41 1.92 -4.83 1.42
CA GLU A 41 0.54 -4.62 1.80
C GLU A 41 0.18 -3.19 1.51
N VAL A 42 -1.01 -2.97 0.98
CA VAL A 42 -1.45 -1.61 0.69
C VAL A 42 -2.86 -1.44 1.23
N THR A 43 -3.28 -0.19 1.35
CA THR A 43 -4.66 0.12 1.72
C THR A 43 -5.58 -0.66 0.78
N GLN A 44 -6.56 -1.34 1.34
CA GLN A 44 -7.39 -2.23 0.53
C GLN A 44 -8.47 -1.50 -0.24
N SER A 45 -8.96 -0.41 0.28
CA SER A 45 -9.98 0.33 -0.44
C SER A 45 -9.98 1.79 -0.03
N LEU A 46 -10.38 2.64 -0.95
CA LEU A 46 -10.55 4.06 -0.70
C LEU A 46 -11.88 4.47 -1.32
N THR A 47 -12.65 5.24 -0.58
CA THR A 47 -13.95 5.71 -1.06
C THR A 47 -13.94 7.23 -1.13
N PHE A 48 -14.38 7.74 -2.26
CA PHE A 48 -14.40 9.17 -2.51
C PHE A 48 -15.81 9.62 -2.87
N ASP A 49 -16.06 10.90 -2.69
CA ASP A 49 -17.33 11.51 -3.01
C ASP A 49 -17.27 12.05 -4.43
N CYS A 50 -18.35 11.95 -5.18
CA CYS A 50 -18.40 12.48 -6.52
C CYS A 50 -18.53 14.00 -6.55
N THR A 51 -19.01 14.60 -5.47
CA THR A 51 -19.37 16.01 -5.51
C THR A 51 -18.16 16.94 -5.47
N GLN A 52 -17.03 16.48 -5.10
CA GLN A 52 -15.87 17.34 -5.02
C GLN A 52 -14.58 16.54 -5.17
N THR A 53 -13.53 17.23 -5.51
CA THR A 53 -12.23 16.61 -5.60
C THR A 53 -11.74 16.29 -4.19
N GLN A 54 -11.29 15.10 -3.97
CA GLN A 54 -10.82 14.68 -2.66
C GLN A 54 -9.47 13.98 -2.76
N THR A 55 -8.71 14.07 -1.69
CA THR A 55 -7.42 13.39 -1.61
C THR A 55 -7.39 12.51 -0.37
N LYS A 56 -6.99 11.28 -0.55
CA LYS A 56 -6.83 10.35 0.56
C LYS A 56 -5.49 9.65 0.42
N ASN A 57 -5.04 9.03 1.51
CA ASN A 57 -3.71 8.43 1.50
C ASN A 57 -3.78 6.94 1.24
N LEU A 58 -2.88 6.48 0.40
CA LEU A 58 -2.66 5.07 0.16
C LEU A 58 -1.41 4.68 0.93
N GLU A 59 -1.55 3.76 1.86
CA GLU A 59 -0.41 3.32 2.64
C GLU A 59 0.21 2.10 1.99
N ILE A 60 1.51 2.13 1.81
CA ILE A 60 2.25 1.01 1.25
C ILE A 60 3.21 0.52 2.32
N GLU A 61 3.11 -0.75 2.67
CA GLU A 61 4.02 -1.34 3.62
C GLU A 61 4.81 -2.44 2.94
N LEU A 62 6.10 -2.35 3.05
CA LEU A 62 7.00 -3.32 2.47
C LEU A 62 7.91 -3.91 3.53
N ASN A 63 8.31 -5.14 3.32
CA ASN A 63 9.18 -5.81 4.28
C ASN A 63 10.65 -5.39 4.15
N GLY A 64 10.96 -4.44 3.30
CA GLY A 64 12.32 -3.94 3.17
C GLY A 64 12.35 -2.76 2.23
N LYS A 65 13.54 -2.29 1.90
CA LYS A 65 13.68 -1.11 1.04
C LYS A 65 13.73 -1.54 -0.41
N LEU A 66 12.65 -2.10 -0.88
CA LEU A 66 12.57 -2.56 -2.26
C LEU A 66 11.85 -1.53 -3.11
N ASN A 67 12.11 -1.57 -4.40
CA ASN A 67 11.48 -0.64 -5.32
C ASN A 67 10.06 -1.07 -5.64
N TRP A 68 9.19 -0.11 -5.84
CA TRP A 68 7.82 -0.41 -6.22
C TRP A 68 7.33 0.58 -7.26
N GLN A 69 6.31 0.17 -7.99
CA GLN A 69 5.68 1.00 -9.01
C GLN A 69 4.18 0.88 -8.87
N ILE A 70 3.47 1.95 -9.21
CA ILE A 70 2.03 1.98 -9.10
C ILE A 70 1.40 2.19 -10.45
N LYS A 71 0.30 1.48 -10.71
CA LYS A 71 -0.54 1.71 -11.87
C LYS A 71 -1.95 1.94 -11.37
N ALA A 72 -2.66 2.84 -12.01
CA ALA A 72 -4.02 3.16 -11.61
C ALA A 72 -4.82 3.60 -12.83
N ASP A 73 -6.15 3.59 -12.69
CA ASP A 73 -7.00 4.07 -13.77
C ASP A 73 -6.71 5.54 -14.03
N ALA A 74 -6.96 5.97 -15.25
CA ALA A 74 -6.57 7.30 -15.68
C ALA A 74 -7.19 8.43 -14.86
N TRP A 75 -8.33 8.22 -14.27
CA TRP A 75 -8.99 9.28 -13.50
C TRP A 75 -8.48 9.34 -12.05
N ILE A 76 -7.60 8.48 -11.67
CA ILE A 76 -7.02 8.47 -10.33
C ILE A 76 -5.66 9.14 -10.42
N GLU A 77 -5.46 10.19 -9.62
CA GLU A 77 -4.20 10.91 -9.63
C GLU A 77 -3.36 10.51 -8.45
N LEU A 78 -2.10 10.27 -8.66
CA LEU A 78 -1.19 9.82 -7.62
C LEU A 78 -0.07 10.82 -7.45
N SER A 79 0.31 11.07 -6.19
CA SER A 79 1.39 12.00 -5.93
C SER A 79 2.72 11.44 -6.42
N GLN A 80 2.83 10.13 -6.48
CA GLN A 80 4.03 9.50 -7.07
C GLN A 80 3.64 8.13 -7.56
N THR A 81 4.35 7.63 -8.55
CA THR A 81 4.03 6.35 -9.14
C THR A 81 5.14 5.32 -8.92
N SER A 82 6.18 5.69 -8.25
CA SER A 82 7.25 4.74 -7.92
C SER A 82 7.95 5.22 -6.67
N GLY A 83 8.64 4.31 -6.03
CA GLY A 83 9.35 4.64 -4.81
C GLY A 83 10.13 3.45 -4.29
N LYS A 84 10.61 3.58 -3.07
CA LYS A 84 11.41 2.55 -2.46
C LYS A 84 11.03 2.44 -1.00
N GLY A 85 10.75 1.23 -0.56
CA GLY A 85 10.39 0.98 0.84
C GLY A 85 8.96 1.39 1.15
N SER A 86 8.59 1.32 2.40
CA SER A 86 7.25 1.69 2.82
C SER A 86 7.03 3.18 2.60
N ALA A 87 5.84 3.56 2.24
CA ALA A 87 5.55 4.95 1.88
C ALA A 87 4.07 5.24 1.94
N THR A 88 3.75 6.53 1.89
CA THR A 88 2.37 6.98 1.81
C THR A 88 2.24 7.78 0.52
N VAL A 89 1.29 7.42 -0.31
CA VAL A 89 1.06 8.08 -1.59
C VAL A 89 -0.29 8.77 -1.53
N ALA A 90 -0.32 10.04 -1.89
CA ALA A 90 -1.59 10.77 -1.90
C ALA A 90 -2.36 10.42 -3.16
N VAL A 91 -3.60 10.05 -3.00
CA VAL A 91 -4.47 9.64 -4.10
C VAL A 91 -5.55 10.71 -4.24
N THR A 92 -5.62 11.35 -5.38
CA THR A 92 -6.59 12.41 -5.62
C THR A 92 -7.56 11.98 -6.70
N VAL A 93 -8.84 12.13 -6.40
CA VAL A 93 -9.89 11.77 -7.33
C VAL A 93 -10.73 13.02 -7.57
N PRO A 94 -10.82 13.48 -8.81
CA PRO A 94 -11.60 14.69 -9.11
C PRO A 94 -13.09 14.42 -9.07
N ALA A 95 -13.86 15.47 -8.91
CA ALA A 95 -15.30 15.36 -8.92
C ALA A 95 -15.78 14.71 -10.21
N ASN A 96 -16.89 14.03 -10.16
CA ASN A 96 -17.46 13.39 -11.33
C ASN A 96 -18.98 13.41 -11.21
N VAL A 97 -19.66 13.25 -12.32
CA VAL A 97 -21.12 13.29 -12.28
C VAL A 97 -21.73 11.93 -11.98
N THR A 98 -20.99 10.87 -12.14
CA THR A 98 -21.54 9.53 -11.88
C THR A 98 -20.58 8.75 -11.01
N SER A 99 -21.11 7.75 -10.35
CA SER A 99 -20.28 6.85 -9.56
C SER A 99 -19.39 6.03 -10.48
N ARG A 100 -18.24 5.68 -9.98
CA ARG A 100 -17.31 4.83 -10.75
C ARG A 100 -16.40 4.09 -9.81
N THR A 101 -15.78 3.05 -10.31
CA THR A 101 -14.81 2.27 -9.54
C THR A 101 -13.53 2.12 -10.34
N GLY A 102 -12.45 1.95 -9.65
CA GLY A 102 -11.17 1.74 -10.28
C GLY A 102 -10.26 0.95 -9.38
N THR A 103 -9.04 0.77 -9.81
CA THR A 103 -8.08 -0.04 -9.06
C THR A 103 -6.71 0.61 -9.10
N ILE A 104 -6.03 0.56 -7.98
CA ILE A 104 -4.64 0.95 -7.90
C ILE A 104 -3.85 -0.32 -7.64
N THR A 105 -2.83 -0.55 -8.44
CA THR A 105 -2.00 -1.75 -8.30
C THR A 105 -0.57 -1.33 -8.01
N VAL A 106 -0.01 -1.84 -6.92
CA VAL A 106 1.36 -1.53 -6.53
C VAL A 106 2.17 -2.82 -6.64
N THR A 107 3.24 -2.79 -7.39
CA THR A 107 4.08 -3.96 -7.57
C THR A 107 5.47 -3.67 -7.02
N ALA A 108 5.92 -4.50 -6.11
CA ALA A 108 7.26 -4.38 -5.55
C ALA A 108 8.15 -5.43 -6.19
N THR A 109 9.41 -5.09 -6.38
CA THR A 109 10.37 -5.98 -7.00
C THR A 109 11.53 -6.19 -6.06
N GLY A 110 11.94 -7.42 -5.90
CA GLY A 110 13.02 -7.75 -4.98
C GLY A 110 14.07 -8.64 -5.61
N TYR A 111 14.62 -9.51 -4.80
CA TYR A 111 15.75 -10.33 -5.19
C TYR A 111 15.45 -11.19 -6.41
N MET A 112 16.35 -11.16 -7.34
CA MET A 112 16.25 -11.97 -8.57
C MET A 112 14.97 -11.71 -9.35
N GLY A 113 14.47 -10.52 -9.27
CA GLY A 113 13.28 -10.16 -10.02
C GLY A 113 11.98 -10.65 -9.40
N ALA A 114 12.03 -11.17 -8.18
CA ALA A 114 10.79 -11.59 -7.52
C ALA A 114 9.89 -10.39 -7.30
N THR A 115 8.59 -10.59 -7.46
CA THR A 115 7.65 -9.48 -7.29
C THR A 115 6.52 -9.88 -6.37
N ASP A 116 5.91 -8.88 -5.77
CA ASP A 116 4.67 -9.07 -5.04
C ASP A 116 3.79 -7.87 -5.34
N THR A 117 2.50 -8.07 -5.36
CA THR A 117 1.57 -7.04 -5.80
C THR A 117 0.47 -6.85 -4.77
N GLY A 118 0.17 -5.58 -4.47
CA GLY A 118 -0.95 -5.24 -3.64
C GLY A 118 -1.93 -4.40 -4.44
N THR A 119 -3.21 -4.51 -4.17
CA THR A 119 -4.21 -3.76 -4.89
C THR A 119 -5.11 -2.99 -3.95
N CYS A 120 -5.57 -1.83 -4.40
CA CYS A 120 -6.49 -1.01 -3.66
C CYS A 120 -7.71 -0.75 -4.55
N SER A 121 -8.89 -1.01 -4.03
CA SER A 121 -10.11 -0.74 -4.75
C SER A 121 -10.49 0.71 -4.51
N VAL A 122 -10.76 1.45 -5.56
CA VAL A 122 -11.14 2.85 -5.43
C VAL A 122 -12.58 3.00 -5.87
N ARG A 123 -13.40 3.59 -5.03
CA ARG A 123 -14.80 3.82 -5.36
C ARG A 123 -15.09 5.28 -5.24
N GLN A 124 -15.78 5.81 -6.22
CA GLN A 124 -16.27 7.18 -6.14
C GLN A 124 -17.79 7.10 -6.17
N ILE A 125 -18.42 7.61 -5.12
CA ILE A 125 -19.84 7.42 -4.93
C ILE A 125 -20.59 8.70 -5.15
N LYS A 126 -21.68 8.61 -5.95
CA LYS A 126 -22.49 9.77 -6.22
C LYS A 126 -23.29 10.11 -4.98
N GLU A 127 -23.49 11.40 -4.78
CA GLU A 127 -24.25 11.86 -3.65
C GLU A 127 -25.63 11.20 -3.67
N GLY A 128 -26.06 10.72 -2.56
CA GLY A 128 -27.33 10.04 -2.46
C GLY A 128 -27.24 8.54 -2.58
N GLU A 129 -26.15 8.03 -3.09
CA GLU A 129 -25.97 6.60 -3.15
C GLU A 129 -25.32 6.15 -1.87
N THR A 130 -25.69 5.01 -1.40
CA THR A 130 -25.09 4.55 -0.17
C THR A 130 -24.08 3.50 -0.53
N ASN A 131 -23.16 3.38 0.33
CA ASN A 131 -22.11 2.44 0.10
C ASN A 131 -22.46 1.19 0.74
N THR A 132 -23.65 0.83 0.65
CA THR A 132 -23.98 -0.23 1.41
C THR A 132 -24.01 -1.45 0.83
N ASN A 133 -24.09 -1.63 -0.27
CA ASN A 133 -24.20 -2.86 -0.80
C ASN A 133 -23.17 -3.63 -0.27
N ILE A 134 -22.92 -3.51 0.74
CA ILE A 134 -22.04 -4.33 1.33
C ILE A 134 -22.63 -5.57 1.70
#